data_25917f61907df7c33af2cb27d07b35a8
#
_entry.id   25917f61907df7c33af2cb27d07b35a8
#
_cell.length_a   1.000
_cell.length_b   1.000
_cell.length_c   1.000
_cell.angle_alpha   90.00
_cell.angle_beta   90.00
_cell.angle_gamma   90.00
#
_symmetry.space_group_name_H-M   'P 1'
#
loop_
_entity.id
_entity.type
_entity.pdbx_description
1 polymer ?
#
loop_
_entity_poly.entity_id
_entity_poly.type
_entity_poly.pdbx_seq_one_letter_code
_entity_poly.pdbx_strand_id
1 'polypeptide(L)'
;MLGQMMQRDLSIVEILKFAAENHSDSEVVSLRTEGDIHRYNYRDCLVRVCKLANALLDLGVKKGDRVATLAWNGYRHLELYYAISGVGAICHTINPRLSAEQMLYIIEHAGDSVLFVDTTFVPIIEQLAPKLPKNLVVVVMADTASMSNFSNHYLCYETLISKSSQNIIWPDLPENSAAGLCYTSGTTGNPKGALYSHRSTVLHALTLSLNMGRYLGHGMKVLPVVPLFHVNAWGLPYGAPLTGTSFVFPGSNLDGASLFKLIDNEHVNSAWG
;
A
#
# COMPACT_ATOMS: atom_id res chain seq x y z
N MET A 1 1.89 30.06 26.68
CA MET A 1 2.61 30.44 25.44
C MET A 1 2.86 29.19 24.66
N LEU A 2 2.50 29.14 23.37
CA LEU A 2 2.79 28.00 22.51
C LEU A 2 4.16 28.16 21.83
N GLY A 3 4.82 27.05 21.54
CA GLY A 3 6.03 27.06 20.70
C GLY A 3 5.70 27.54 19.28
N GLN A 4 6.69 28.11 18.60
CA GLN A 4 6.52 28.71 17.26
C GLN A 4 7.07 27.84 16.11
N MET A 5 7.72 26.71 16.45
CA MET A 5 8.32 25.83 15.47
C MET A 5 7.39 24.68 15.16
N MET A 6 7.41 24.21 13.89
CA MET A 6 6.71 23.01 13.41
C MET A 6 5.21 22.96 13.74
N GLN A 7 4.47 23.98 13.27
CA GLN A 7 3.01 24.05 13.44
C GLN A 7 2.26 23.34 12.29
N ARG A 8 2.85 22.30 11.72
CA ARG A 8 2.25 21.51 10.65
C ARG A 8 1.91 20.13 11.18
N ASP A 9 0.72 19.66 10.86
CA ASP A 9 0.28 18.30 11.19
C ASP A 9 1.14 17.24 10.52
N LEU A 10 1.41 16.15 11.23
CA LEU A 10 2.14 15.01 10.68
C LEU A 10 1.29 14.32 9.61
N SER A 11 1.87 14.09 8.43
CA SER A 11 1.20 13.43 7.32
C SER A 11 2.06 12.33 6.71
N ILE A 12 1.43 11.18 6.42
CA ILE A 12 2.11 10.03 5.81
C ILE A 12 2.72 10.39 4.45
N VAL A 13 2.03 11.19 3.65
CA VAL A 13 2.53 11.55 2.31
C VAL A 13 3.84 12.35 2.35
N GLU A 14 4.09 13.08 3.43
CA GLU A 14 5.34 13.83 3.59
C GLU A 14 6.56 12.91 3.71
N ILE A 15 6.40 11.68 4.19
CA ILE A 15 7.48 10.68 4.19
C ILE A 15 7.92 10.35 2.77
N LEU A 16 6.98 10.11 1.86
CA LEU A 16 7.33 9.80 0.46
C LEU A 16 7.88 11.02 -0.28
N LYS A 17 7.35 12.22 -0.03
CA LYS A 17 7.91 13.46 -0.58
C LYS A 17 9.35 13.64 -0.13
N PHE A 18 9.63 13.46 1.16
CA PHE A 18 10.98 13.51 1.70
C PHE A 18 11.90 12.50 1.02
N ALA A 19 11.43 11.25 0.84
CA ALA A 19 12.19 10.20 0.16
C ALA A 19 12.49 10.56 -1.30
N ALA A 20 11.49 11.07 -2.03
CA ALA A 20 11.65 11.47 -3.42
C ALA A 20 12.64 12.64 -3.62
N GLU A 21 12.72 13.54 -2.64
CA GLU A 21 13.63 14.70 -2.67
C GLU A 21 15.05 14.35 -2.21
N ASN A 22 15.17 13.56 -1.13
CA ASN A 22 16.46 13.34 -0.46
C ASN A 22 17.09 11.97 -0.77
N HIS A 23 16.30 11.00 -1.26
CA HIS A 23 16.69 9.62 -1.57
C HIS A 23 16.17 9.21 -2.94
N SER A 24 16.27 10.12 -3.90
CA SER A 24 15.66 9.97 -5.23
C SER A 24 16.20 8.81 -6.07
N ASP A 25 17.39 8.31 -5.73
CA ASP A 25 18.09 7.19 -6.37
C ASP A 25 17.82 5.82 -5.71
N SER A 26 17.24 5.82 -4.50
CA SER A 26 16.86 4.57 -3.83
C SER A 26 15.74 3.86 -4.59
N GLU A 27 15.93 2.56 -4.83
CA GLU A 27 15.08 1.77 -5.73
C GLU A 27 13.90 1.11 -5.00
N VAL A 28 12.84 0.91 -5.75
CA VAL A 28 11.75 -0.01 -5.42
C VAL A 28 11.69 -1.08 -6.51
N VAL A 29 12.12 -2.27 -6.17
CA VAL A 29 12.13 -3.45 -7.04
C VAL A 29 10.98 -4.35 -6.65
N SER A 30 10.22 -4.84 -7.62
CA SER A 30 9.09 -5.75 -7.36
C SER A 30 9.05 -6.88 -8.36
N LEU A 31 9.04 -8.10 -7.86
CA LEU A 31 8.62 -9.25 -8.65
C LEU A 31 7.09 -9.17 -8.77
N ARG A 32 6.60 -8.92 -10.00
CA ARG A 32 5.17 -8.72 -10.26
C ARG A 32 4.40 -10.04 -10.34
N THR A 33 3.10 -9.98 -10.12
CA THR A 33 2.20 -11.13 -10.35
C THR A 33 2.12 -11.52 -11.83
N GLU A 34 2.51 -10.63 -12.75
CA GLU A 34 2.67 -10.87 -14.18
C GLU A 34 3.94 -11.70 -14.51
N GLY A 35 4.86 -11.90 -13.54
CA GLY A 35 6.02 -12.78 -13.65
C GLY A 35 7.33 -12.11 -14.03
N ASP A 36 7.34 -10.79 -14.25
CA ASP A 36 8.53 -9.99 -14.53
C ASP A 36 8.92 -9.10 -13.36
N ILE A 37 10.01 -8.36 -13.49
CA ILE A 37 10.50 -7.42 -12.48
C ILE A 37 10.18 -6.00 -12.93
N HIS A 38 9.45 -5.27 -12.06
CA HIS A 38 9.29 -3.83 -12.13
C HIS A 38 10.35 -3.15 -11.27
N ARG A 39 10.98 -2.10 -11.82
CA ARG A 39 12.02 -1.33 -11.12
C ARG A 39 11.84 0.15 -11.37
N TYR A 40 11.82 0.93 -10.31
CA TYR A 40 11.77 2.38 -10.34
C TYR A 40 12.35 2.94 -9.02
N ASN A 41 12.44 4.25 -8.87
CA ASN A 41 12.97 4.90 -7.67
C ASN A 41 11.88 5.68 -6.90
N TYR A 42 12.22 6.28 -5.75
CA TYR A 42 11.23 7.02 -4.95
C TYR A 42 10.68 8.26 -5.66
N ARG A 43 11.42 8.89 -6.57
CA ARG A 43 10.91 10.00 -7.37
C ARG A 43 9.80 9.53 -8.30
N ASP A 44 10.03 8.44 -9.01
CA ASP A 44 9.02 7.84 -9.90
C ASP A 44 7.83 7.32 -9.11
N CYS A 45 8.08 6.73 -7.92
CA CYS A 45 7.03 6.33 -7.00
C CYS A 45 6.11 7.50 -6.63
N LEU A 46 6.67 8.65 -6.24
CA LEU A 46 5.89 9.84 -5.91
C LEU A 46 5.05 10.32 -7.10
N VAL A 47 5.63 10.34 -8.31
CA VAL A 47 4.88 10.72 -9.52
C VAL A 47 3.67 9.80 -9.73
N ARG A 48 3.85 8.49 -9.58
CA ARG A 48 2.77 7.52 -9.71
C ARG A 48 1.73 7.63 -8.60
N VAL A 49 2.18 7.86 -7.37
CA VAL A 49 1.30 8.12 -6.20
C VAL A 49 0.45 9.38 -6.43
N CYS A 50 1.01 10.45 -6.98
CA CYS A 50 0.24 11.66 -7.33
C CYS A 50 -0.83 11.37 -8.38
N LYS A 51 -0.51 10.59 -9.42
CA LYS A 51 -1.49 10.16 -10.44
C LYS A 51 -2.58 9.28 -9.84
N LEU A 52 -2.20 8.31 -9.00
CA LEU A 52 -3.14 7.43 -8.32
C LEU A 52 -4.07 8.20 -7.38
N ALA A 53 -3.55 9.19 -6.66
CA ALA A 53 -4.35 10.05 -5.81
C ALA A 53 -5.43 10.83 -6.60
N ASN A 54 -5.06 11.40 -7.74
CA ASN A 54 -6.04 12.02 -8.64
C ASN A 54 -7.06 11.01 -9.18
N ALA A 55 -6.61 9.80 -9.56
CA ALA A 55 -7.50 8.73 -10.00
C ALA A 55 -8.53 8.33 -8.91
N LEU A 56 -8.11 8.28 -7.64
CA LEU A 56 -9.01 8.02 -6.51
C LEU A 56 -10.06 9.13 -6.36
N LEU A 57 -9.67 10.40 -6.50
CA LEU A 57 -10.59 11.53 -6.46
C LEU A 57 -11.58 11.48 -7.64
N ASP A 58 -11.13 11.12 -8.84
CA ASP A 58 -11.97 10.95 -10.04
C ASP A 58 -12.97 9.78 -9.88
N LEU A 59 -12.61 8.73 -9.11
CA LEU A 59 -13.51 7.65 -8.72
C LEU A 59 -14.52 8.07 -7.63
N GLY A 60 -14.43 9.31 -7.13
CA GLY A 60 -15.33 9.85 -6.11
C GLY A 60 -14.94 9.52 -4.67
N VAL A 61 -13.74 9.03 -4.42
CA VAL A 61 -13.23 8.77 -3.05
C VAL A 61 -13.12 10.08 -2.28
N LYS A 62 -13.62 10.08 -1.05
CA LYS A 62 -13.69 11.25 -0.15
C LYS A 62 -12.89 10.99 1.13
N LYS A 63 -12.61 12.07 1.85
CA LYS A 63 -12.02 11.98 3.19
C LYS A 63 -12.86 11.06 4.10
N GLY A 64 -12.17 10.12 4.74
CA GLY A 64 -12.78 9.12 5.62
C GLY A 64 -13.37 7.89 4.94
N ASP A 65 -13.41 7.83 3.60
CA ASP A 65 -13.78 6.61 2.88
C ASP A 65 -12.73 5.52 3.10
N ARG A 66 -13.15 4.26 3.10
CA ARG A 66 -12.26 3.10 3.15
C ARG A 66 -12.05 2.60 1.74
N VAL A 67 -10.77 2.47 1.40
CA VAL A 67 -10.32 1.90 0.14
C VAL A 67 -9.55 0.62 0.46
N ALA A 68 -10.14 -0.50 0.06
CA ALA A 68 -9.59 -1.82 0.36
C ALA A 68 -8.48 -2.22 -0.60
N THR A 69 -7.52 -3.00 -0.09
CA THR A 69 -6.47 -3.64 -0.87
C THR A 69 -6.41 -5.13 -0.54
N LEU A 70 -6.52 -5.99 -1.56
CA LEU A 70 -6.30 -7.43 -1.47
C LEU A 70 -5.09 -7.77 -2.35
N ALA A 71 -3.89 -7.66 -1.78
CA ALA A 71 -2.66 -7.59 -2.56
C ALA A 71 -1.46 -8.20 -1.84
N TRP A 72 -0.52 -8.71 -2.63
CA TRP A 72 0.80 -9.11 -2.17
C TRP A 72 1.72 -7.91 -1.91
N ASN A 73 2.93 -8.18 -1.41
CA ASN A 73 3.97 -7.18 -1.28
C ASN A 73 4.48 -6.78 -2.67
N GLY A 74 4.23 -5.55 -3.08
CA GLY A 74 4.60 -5.05 -4.38
C GLY A 74 4.50 -3.53 -4.49
N TYR A 75 5.05 -2.98 -5.57
CA TYR A 75 5.10 -1.53 -5.79
C TYR A 75 3.71 -0.88 -5.87
N ARG A 76 2.72 -1.51 -6.53
CA ARG A 76 1.36 -0.99 -6.61
C ARG A 76 0.71 -0.92 -5.23
N HIS A 77 0.96 -1.92 -4.37
CA HIS A 77 0.46 -1.90 -3.00
C HIS A 77 1.12 -0.79 -2.17
N LEU A 78 2.43 -0.57 -2.34
CA LEU A 78 3.14 0.55 -1.72
C LEU A 78 2.56 1.90 -2.17
N GLU A 79 2.31 2.08 -3.47
CA GLU A 79 1.69 3.30 -4.02
C GLU A 79 0.31 3.57 -3.40
N LEU A 80 -0.51 2.52 -3.21
CA LEU A 80 -1.83 2.62 -2.58
C LEU A 80 -1.76 3.12 -1.14
N TYR A 81 -0.78 2.69 -0.35
CA TYR A 81 -0.58 3.17 1.02
C TYR A 81 -0.47 4.69 1.10
N TYR A 82 0.26 5.28 0.18
CA TYR A 82 0.49 6.73 0.16
C TYR A 82 -0.64 7.51 -0.52
N ALA A 83 -1.15 7.01 -1.64
CA ALA A 83 -2.20 7.69 -2.37
C ALA A 83 -3.51 7.75 -1.58
N ILE A 84 -3.94 6.61 -1.01
CA ILE A 84 -5.19 6.54 -0.23
C ILE A 84 -5.11 7.43 1.00
N SER A 85 -4.07 7.28 1.82
CA SER A 85 -3.91 8.09 3.03
C SER A 85 -3.70 9.57 2.69
N GLY A 86 -2.98 9.87 1.60
CA GLY A 86 -2.69 11.23 1.17
C GLY A 86 -3.92 12.03 0.77
N VAL A 87 -4.94 11.43 0.18
CA VAL A 87 -6.23 12.09 -0.12
C VAL A 87 -7.16 12.15 1.10
N GLY A 88 -6.75 11.60 2.25
CA GLY A 88 -7.51 11.57 3.50
C GLY A 88 -8.50 10.40 3.60
N ALA A 89 -8.39 9.41 2.71
CA ALA A 89 -9.08 8.15 2.82
C ALA A 89 -8.29 7.16 3.71
N ILE A 90 -8.88 6.02 4.03
CA ILE A 90 -8.35 5.03 4.94
C ILE A 90 -7.95 3.79 4.13
N CYS A 91 -6.66 3.46 4.11
CA CYS A 91 -6.15 2.26 3.47
C CYS A 91 -6.54 1.02 4.30
N HIS A 92 -7.52 0.25 3.80
CA HIS A 92 -7.98 -0.99 4.43
C HIS A 92 -7.27 -2.18 3.80
N THR A 93 -6.32 -2.77 4.50
CA THR A 93 -5.57 -3.92 4.00
C THR A 93 -6.25 -5.23 4.38
N ILE A 94 -6.64 -6.03 3.37
CA ILE A 94 -7.33 -7.30 3.54
C ILE A 94 -6.31 -8.43 3.54
N ASN A 95 -6.37 -9.29 4.56
CA ASN A 95 -5.55 -10.48 4.62
C ASN A 95 -6.11 -11.56 3.67
N PRO A 96 -5.38 -11.98 2.62
CA PRO A 96 -5.84 -12.97 1.65
C PRO A 96 -5.97 -14.39 2.21
N ARG A 97 -5.50 -14.63 3.45
CA ARG A 97 -5.64 -15.93 4.15
C ARG A 97 -6.98 -16.08 4.88
N LEU A 98 -7.81 -15.03 4.88
CA LEU A 98 -9.16 -15.09 5.43
C LEU A 98 -10.05 -15.98 4.57
N SER A 99 -11.09 -16.57 5.19
CA SER A 99 -12.14 -17.25 4.43
C SER A 99 -12.95 -16.25 3.60
N ALA A 100 -13.59 -16.72 2.53
CA ALA A 100 -14.46 -15.90 1.69
C ALA A 100 -15.56 -15.17 2.51
N GLU A 101 -16.13 -15.84 3.52
CA GLU A 101 -17.13 -15.26 4.42
C GLU A 101 -16.54 -14.13 5.28
N GLN A 102 -15.34 -14.34 5.81
CA GLN A 102 -14.65 -13.31 6.59
C GLN A 102 -14.25 -12.10 5.73
N MET A 103 -13.79 -12.33 4.48
CA MET A 103 -13.51 -11.25 3.54
C MET A 103 -14.76 -10.42 3.24
N LEU A 104 -15.87 -11.08 2.94
CA LEU A 104 -17.15 -10.42 2.71
C LEU A 104 -17.56 -9.58 3.92
N TYR A 105 -17.50 -10.17 5.12
CA TYR A 105 -17.83 -9.50 6.36
C TYR A 105 -17.01 -8.22 6.56
N ILE A 106 -15.67 -8.26 6.39
CA ILE A 106 -14.84 -7.08 6.65
C ILE A 106 -15.03 -6.00 5.58
N ILE A 107 -15.27 -6.37 4.32
CA ILE A 107 -15.59 -5.43 3.23
C ILE A 107 -16.88 -4.68 3.54
N GLU A 108 -17.92 -5.41 3.94
CA GLU A 108 -19.22 -4.82 4.30
C GLU A 108 -19.14 -4.01 5.60
N HIS A 109 -18.50 -4.55 6.65
CA HIS A 109 -18.37 -3.89 7.95
C HIS A 109 -17.52 -2.62 7.87
N ALA A 110 -16.44 -2.61 7.08
CA ALA A 110 -15.67 -1.41 6.82
C ALA A 110 -16.44 -0.41 5.96
N GLY A 111 -17.36 -0.88 5.11
CA GLY A 111 -18.06 -0.08 4.12
C GLY A 111 -17.09 0.42 3.05
N ASP A 112 -16.30 -0.48 2.49
CA ASP A 112 -15.32 -0.16 1.46
C ASP A 112 -16.00 0.39 0.20
N SER A 113 -15.48 1.49 -0.36
CA SER A 113 -15.98 2.11 -1.58
C SER A 113 -15.27 1.63 -2.84
N VAL A 114 -13.97 1.32 -2.71
CA VAL A 114 -13.12 0.80 -3.78
C VAL A 114 -12.32 -0.38 -3.25
N LEU A 115 -12.14 -1.41 -4.07
CA LEU A 115 -11.28 -2.56 -3.78
C LEU A 115 -10.22 -2.71 -4.88
N PHE A 116 -8.97 -2.55 -4.52
CA PHE A 116 -7.83 -2.91 -5.35
C PHE A 116 -7.46 -4.36 -5.12
N VAL A 117 -7.33 -5.14 -6.18
CA VAL A 117 -7.09 -6.58 -6.10
C VAL A 117 -5.96 -7.03 -7.01
N ASP A 118 -4.98 -7.77 -6.47
CA ASP A 118 -3.97 -8.44 -7.31
C ASP A 118 -4.59 -9.53 -8.17
N THR A 119 -4.02 -9.76 -9.35
CA THR A 119 -4.51 -10.70 -10.35
C THR A 119 -4.77 -12.09 -9.80
N THR A 120 -3.95 -12.57 -8.88
CA THR A 120 -4.06 -13.89 -8.24
C THR A 120 -5.29 -14.05 -7.34
N PHE A 121 -5.89 -12.94 -6.91
CA PHE A 121 -7.06 -12.94 -6.03
C PHE A 121 -8.36 -12.59 -6.76
N VAL A 122 -8.31 -12.26 -8.05
CA VAL A 122 -9.52 -11.99 -8.84
C VAL A 122 -10.52 -13.14 -8.80
N PRO A 123 -10.13 -14.44 -8.91
CA PRO A 123 -11.07 -15.54 -8.86
C PRO A 123 -11.93 -15.58 -7.57
N ILE A 124 -11.35 -15.25 -6.40
CA ILE A 124 -12.14 -15.20 -5.17
C ILE A 124 -13.11 -14.01 -5.16
N ILE A 125 -12.72 -12.88 -5.74
CA ILE A 125 -13.59 -11.71 -5.87
C ILE A 125 -14.76 -12.00 -6.84
N GLU A 126 -14.51 -12.70 -7.94
CA GLU A 126 -15.56 -13.17 -8.86
C GLU A 126 -16.55 -14.12 -8.16
N GLN A 127 -16.05 -15.03 -7.34
CA GLN A 127 -16.90 -15.90 -6.53
C GLN A 127 -17.77 -15.10 -5.53
N LEU A 128 -17.23 -14.03 -4.96
CA LEU A 128 -17.94 -13.18 -4.00
C LEU A 128 -18.83 -12.13 -4.68
N ALA A 129 -18.65 -11.84 -5.97
CA ALA A 129 -19.31 -10.76 -6.70
C ALA A 129 -20.83 -10.67 -6.49
N PRO A 130 -21.61 -11.80 -6.44
CA PRO A 130 -23.06 -11.74 -6.20
C PRO A 130 -23.44 -11.18 -4.82
N LYS A 131 -22.51 -11.22 -3.85
CA LYS A 131 -22.73 -10.82 -2.46
C LYS A 131 -22.04 -9.50 -2.09
N LEU A 132 -21.12 -9.01 -2.94
CA LEU A 132 -20.42 -7.76 -2.69
C LEU A 132 -21.38 -6.55 -2.78
N PRO A 133 -21.08 -5.46 -2.06
CA PRO A 133 -21.86 -4.22 -2.17
C PRO A 133 -21.94 -3.76 -3.63
N LYS A 134 -23.14 -3.43 -4.11
CA LYS A 134 -23.39 -3.06 -5.51
C LYS A 134 -22.63 -1.81 -5.97
N ASN A 135 -22.27 -0.94 -5.06
CA ASN A 135 -21.52 0.30 -5.30
C ASN A 135 -20.02 0.15 -5.11
N LEU A 136 -19.52 -1.06 -4.80
CA LEU A 136 -18.09 -1.32 -4.68
C LEU A 136 -17.43 -1.29 -6.05
N VAL A 137 -16.48 -0.39 -6.23
CA VAL A 137 -15.66 -0.33 -7.45
C VAL A 137 -14.48 -1.29 -7.30
N VAL A 138 -14.33 -2.22 -8.25
CA VAL A 138 -13.18 -3.16 -8.25
C VAL A 138 -12.15 -2.74 -9.29
N VAL A 139 -10.89 -2.64 -8.85
CA VAL A 139 -9.73 -2.28 -9.68
C VAL A 139 -8.72 -3.41 -9.63
N VAL A 140 -8.45 -4.04 -10.75
CA VAL A 140 -7.41 -5.09 -10.87
C VAL A 140 -6.05 -4.42 -10.99
N MET A 141 -5.12 -4.84 -10.13
CA MET A 141 -3.75 -4.34 -10.08
C MET A 141 -2.89 -5.03 -11.16
N ALA A 142 -3.16 -4.71 -12.41
CA ALA A 142 -2.58 -5.33 -13.59
C ALA A 142 -2.20 -4.32 -14.66
N ASP A 143 -1.37 -4.77 -15.60
CA ASP A 143 -1.13 -4.09 -16.87
C ASP A 143 -2.35 -4.20 -17.78
N THR A 144 -2.51 -3.24 -18.69
CA THR A 144 -3.62 -3.23 -19.65
C THR A 144 -3.68 -4.51 -20.50
N ALA A 145 -2.52 -5.08 -20.85
CA ALA A 145 -2.45 -6.31 -21.64
C ALA A 145 -3.02 -7.53 -20.88
N SER A 146 -2.89 -7.56 -19.57
CA SER A 146 -3.38 -8.66 -18.72
C SER A 146 -4.88 -8.61 -18.46
N MET A 147 -5.52 -7.47 -18.74
CA MET A 147 -6.95 -7.27 -18.46
C MET A 147 -7.90 -8.14 -19.30
N SER A 148 -7.45 -8.64 -20.46
CA SER A 148 -8.24 -9.55 -21.29
C SER A 148 -8.66 -10.85 -20.58
N ASN A 149 -7.97 -11.19 -19.49
CA ASN A 149 -8.23 -12.39 -18.70
C ASN A 149 -9.32 -12.19 -17.62
N PHE A 150 -9.82 -10.96 -17.44
CA PHE A 150 -10.74 -10.60 -16.37
C PHE A 150 -12.03 -9.99 -16.90
N SER A 151 -13.05 -9.91 -16.02
CA SER A 151 -14.34 -9.30 -16.36
C SER A 151 -14.19 -7.86 -16.85
N ASN A 152 -14.90 -7.50 -17.92
CA ASN A 152 -14.92 -6.14 -18.47
C ASN A 152 -15.53 -5.09 -17.51
N HIS A 153 -16.11 -5.51 -16.40
CA HIS A 153 -16.62 -4.62 -15.36
C HIS A 153 -15.55 -4.12 -14.41
N TYR A 154 -14.37 -4.75 -14.39
CA TYR A 154 -13.27 -4.34 -13.53
C TYR A 154 -12.43 -3.26 -14.20
N LEU A 155 -11.98 -2.30 -13.39
CA LEU A 155 -11.06 -1.26 -13.85
C LEU A 155 -9.62 -1.78 -13.82
N CYS A 156 -8.76 -1.22 -14.67
CA CYS A 156 -7.34 -1.56 -14.72
C CYS A 156 -6.53 -0.48 -14.00
N TYR A 157 -5.67 -0.89 -13.07
CA TYR A 157 -4.80 0.00 -12.32
C TYR A 157 -3.94 0.89 -13.22
N GLU A 158 -3.18 0.29 -14.15
CA GLU A 158 -2.27 1.07 -15.02
C GLU A 158 -3.03 1.98 -15.97
N THR A 159 -4.24 1.60 -16.40
CA THR A 159 -5.09 2.48 -17.22
C THR A 159 -5.60 3.68 -16.42
N LEU A 160 -5.96 3.50 -15.13
CA LEU A 160 -6.41 4.59 -14.28
C LEU A 160 -5.30 5.62 -14.11
N ILE A 161 -4.11 5.19 -13.68
CA ILE A 161 -3.02 6.13 -13.42
C ILE A 161 -2.46 6.76 -14.69
N SER A 162 -2.51 6.09 -15.84
CA SER A 162 -2.03 6.66 -17.12
C SER A 162 -2.86 7.85 -17.60
N LYS A 163 -4.14 7.91 -17.24
CA LYS A 163 -5.06 8.98 -17.61
C LYS A 163 -5.05 10.16 -16.62
N SER A 164 -4.46 9.99 -15.45
CA SER A 164 -4.52 10.97 -14.38
C SER A 164 -3.31 11.90 -14.37
N SER A 165 -3.53 13.15 -13.93
CA SER A 165 -2.47 14.15 -13.77
C SER A 165 -1.52 13.76 -12.62
N GLN A 166 -0.25 14.10 -12.77
CA GLN A 166 0.71 14.04 -11.67
C GLN A 166 0.66 15.27 -10.75
N ASN A 167 -0.04 16.32 -11.15
CA ASN A 167 -0.19 17.52 -10.34
C ASN A 167 -1.37 17.34 -9.39
N ILE A 168 -1.10 17.32 -8.10
CA ILE A 168 -2.10 17.21 -7.05
C ILE A 168 -1.88 18.26 -5.98
N ILE A 169 -2.97 18.83 -5.49
CA ILE A 169 -2.96 19.63 -4.26
C ILE A 169 -3.40 18.71 -3.14
N TRP A 170 -2.43 18.30 -2.31
CA TRP A 170 -2.72 17.46 -1.17
C TRP A 170 -3.58 18.22 -0.15
N PRO A 171 -4.65 17.59 0.36
CA PRO A 171 -5.49 18.24 1.36
C PRO A 171 -4.74 18.39 2.69
N ASP A 172 -5.04 19.47 3.41
CA ASP A 172 -4.67 19.56 4.82
C ASP A 172 -5.51 18.57 5.63
N LEU A 173 -4.84 17.69 6.36
CA LEU A 173 -5.45 16.63 7.15
C LEU A 173 -5.01 16.78 8.61
N PRO A 174 -5.94 16.74 9.57
CA PRO A 174 -5.56 16.63 10.97
C PRO A 174 -4.76 15.36 11.21
N GLU A 175 -3.63 15.46 11.90
CA GLU A 175 -2.71 14.32 12.11
C GLU A 175 -3.36 13.13 12.84
N ASN A 176 -4.42 13.37 13.60
CA ASN A 176 -5.20 12.33 14.27
C ASN A 176 -6.25 11.66 13.38
N SER A 177 -6.42 12.11 12.12
CA SER A 177 -7.30 11.44 11.17
C SER A 177 -6.82 10.01 10.91
N ALA A 178 -7.78 9.09 10.76
CA ALA A 178 -7.49 7.71 10.39
C ALA A 178 -6.89 7.66 8.98
N ALA A 179 -5.86 6.85 8.81
CA ALA A 179 -5.12 6.68 7.56
C ALA A 179 -4.98 5.21 7.14
N GLY A 180 -5.05 4.28 8.10
CA GLY A 180 -4.96 2.86 7.86
C GLY A 180 -5.95 2.06 8.70
N LEU A 181 -6.40 0.92 8.18
CA LEU A 181 -7.29 -0.03 8.84
C LEU A 181 -6.80 -1.44 8.59
N CYS A 182 -6.55 -2.18 9.66
CA CYS A 182 -6.24 -3.61 9.60
C CYS A 182 -7.23 -4.38 10.46
N TYR A 183 -7.78 -5.48 9.93
CA TYR A 183 -8.58 -6.39 10.74
C TYR A 183 -7.72 -7.46 11.39
N THR A 184 -7.99 -7.72 12.66
CA THR A 184 -7.38 -8.82 13.41
C THR A 184 -8.36 -9.98 13.48
N SER A 185 -7.86 -11.22 13.39
CA SER A 185 -8.64 -12.40 13.73
C SER A 185 -8.93 -12.36 15.24
N GLY A 186 -10.12 -11.91 15.62
CA GLY A 186 -10.53 -11.97 17.03
C GLY A 186 -10.48 -13.43 17.52
N THR A 187 -9.99 -13.64 18.73
CA THR A 187 -9.98 -14.96 19.38
C THR A 187 -11.41 -15.48 19.66
N THR A 188 -12.39 -14.57 19.64
CA THR A 188 -13.80 -14.88 19.87
C THR A 188 -14.67 -13.95 19.01
N GLY A 189 -15.31 -14.50 17.97
CA GLY A 189 -16.28 -13.78 17.14
C GLY A 189 -15.71 -13.19 15.85
N ASN A 190 -16.40 -12.21 15.28
CA ASN A 190 -16.03 -11.57 14.03
C ASN A 190 -14.72 -10.77 14.13
N PRO A 191 -13.95 -10.64 13.02
CA PRO A 191 -12.76 -9.81 12.96
C PRO A 191 -13.03 -8.38 13.44
N LYS A 192 -12.06 -7.78 14.14
CA LYS A 192 -12.14 -6.40 14.66
C LYS A 192 -11.16 -5.52 13.91
N GLY A 193 -11.61 -4.33 13.51
CA GLY A 193 -10.78 -3.34 12.84
C GLY A 193 -9.95 -2.51 13.81
N ALA A 194 -8.65 -2.38 13.56
CA ALA A 194 -7.75 -1.46 14.24
C ALA A 194 -7.43 -0.29 13.30
N LEU A 195 -7.75 0.94 13.74
CA LEU A 195 -7.49 2.17 12.99
C LEU A 195 -6.16 2.78 13.41
N TYR A 196 -5.36 3.18 12.43
CA TYR A 196 -4.11 3.91 12.60
C TYR A 196 -4.27 5.33 12.06
N SER A 197 -3.81 6.33 12.83
CA SER A 197 -3.81 7.72 12.39
C SER A 197 -2.53 8.06 11.60
N HIS A 198 -2.51 9.19 10.90
CA HIS A 198 -1.29 9.75 10.33
C HIS A 198 -0.23 9.94 11.41
N ARG A 199 -0.61 10.54 12.56
CA ARG A 199 0.29 10.76 13.69
C ARG A 199 0.92 9.47 14.19
N SER A 200 0.11 8.46 14.53
CA SER A 200 0.62 7.19 15.05
C SER A 200 1.57 6.50 14.07
N THR A 201 1.26 6.57 12.79
CA THR A 201 2.06 5.97 11.72
C THR A 201 3.40 6.67 11.52
N VAL A 202 3.39 8.02 11.48
CA VAL A 202 4.64 8.80 11.31
C VAL A 202 5.54 8.65 12.53
N LEU A 203 4.99 8.73 13.76
CA LEU A 203 5.78 8.52 14.99
C LEU A 203 6.35 7.10 15.07
N HIS A 204 5.57 6.09 14.64
CA HIS A 204 6.06 4.72 14.57
C HIS A 204 7.20 4.60 13.53
N ALA A 205 7.07 5.20 12.35
CA ALA A 205 8.13 5.20 11.33
C ALA A 205 9.42 5.85 11.83
N LEU A 206 9.33 6.99 12.51
CA LEU A 206 10.48 7.65 13.13
C LEU A 206 11.14 6.76 14.19
N THR A 207 10.34 6.13 15.07
CA THR A 207 10.85 5.23 16.11
C THR A 207 11.51 3.99 15.49
N LEU A 208 10.88 3.40 14.47
CA LEU A 208 11.43 2.27 13.73
C LEU A 208 12.79 2.63 13.12
N SER A 209 12.88 3.78 12.45
CA SER A 209 14.10 4.25 11.80
C SER A 209 15.25 4.45 12.81
N LEU A 210 14.96 4.98 14.00
CA LEU A 210 15.95 5.16 15.06
C LEU A 210 16.45 3.81 15.61
N ASN A 211 15.56 2.86 15.83
CA ASN A 211 15.93 1.57 16.42
C ASN A 211 16.60 0.62 15.42
N MET A 212 16.23 0.72 14.15
CA MET A 212 16.65 -0.21 13.10
C MET A 212 17.72 0.38 12.15
N GLY A 213 18.40 1.45 12.52
CA GLY A 213 19.42 2.12 11.72
C GLY A 213 20.60 1.25 11.29
N ARG A 214 20.76 0.05 11.88
CA ARG A 214 21.71 -0.98 11.41
C ARG A 214 21.24 -1.71 10.14
N TYR A 215 19.93 -1.74 9.88
CA TYR A 215 19.27 -2.54 8.86
C TYR A 215 18.52 -1.69 7.83
N LEU A 216 18.30 -0.44 8.16
CA LEU A 216 17.61 0.54 7.31
C LEU A 216 18.51 1.76 7.13
N GLY A 217 18.70 2.20 5.88
CA GLY A 217 19.52 3.36 5.55
C GLY A 217 19.75 3.48 4.06
N HIS A 218 20.24 4.64 3.63
CA HIS A 218 20.63 4.87 2.24
C HIS A 218 21.70 3.84 1.80
N GLY A 219 21.51 3.25 0.62
CA GLY A 219 22.37 2.17 0.10
C GLY A 219 22.02 0.77 0.62
N MET A 220 21.11 0.65 1.61
CA MET A 220 20.59 -0.64 2.07
C MET A 220 19.40 -1.08 1.23
N LYS A 221 19.22 -2.40 1.09
CA LYS A 221 18.06 -3.02 0.45
C LYS A 221 17.34 -3.95 1.42
N VAL A 222 16.04 -3.72 1.62
CA VAL A 222 15.19 -4.54 2.50
C VAL A 222 14.20 -5.36 1.68
N LEU A 223 14.07 -6.65 2.02
CA LEU A 223 13.06 -7.54 1.48
C LEU A 223 12.03 -7.85 2.58
N PRO A 224 10.82 -7.27 2.53
CA PRO A 224 9.75 -7.61 3.46
C PRO A 224 9.09 -8.93 3.05
N VAL A 225 9.34 -9.99 3.78
CA VAL A 225 8.55 -11.23 3.76
C VAL A 225 7.30 -11.03 4.63
N VAL A 226 7.44 -10.27 5.73
CA VAL A 226 6.29 -9.80 6.51
C VAL A 226 5.31 -9.07 5.58
N PRO A 227 4.01 -9.49 5.57
CA PRO A 227 3.09 -9.00 4.56
C PRO A 227 2.62 -7.57 4.82
N LEU A 228 2.53 -6.77 3.75
CA LEU A 228 1.93 -5.44 3.78
C LEU A 228 0.50 -5.48 4.32
N PHE A 229 -0.27 -6.50 3.98
CA PHE A 229 -1.65 -6.65 4.43
C PHE A 229 -1.80 -6.98 5.92
N HIS A 230 -0.73 -7.19 6.66
CA HIS A 230 -0.79 -7.52 8.09
C HIS A 230 0.11 -6.57 8.89
N VAL A 231 -0.51 -5.82 9.82
CA VAL A 231 0.17 -4.83 10.69
C VAL A 231 1.09 -3.89 9.90
N ASN A 232 0.69 -3.56 8.65
CA ASN A 232 1.43 -2.68 7.72
C ASN A 232 2.90 -3.09 7.57
N ALA A 233 3.19 -4.39 7.48
CA ALA A 233 4.56 -4.93 7.44
C ALA A 233 5.46 -4.30 8.51
N TRP A 234 4.96 -4.21 9.74
CA TRP A 234 5.67 -3.61 10.91
C TRP A 234 6.15 -2.17 10.67
N GLY A 235 5.48 -1.43 9.78
CA GLY A 235 5.78 -0.04 9.45
C GLY A 235 6.89 0.16 8.42
N LEU A 236 7.40 -0.90 7.80
CA LEU A 236 8.40 -0.82 6.73
C LEU A 236 8.00 0.11 5.57
N PRO A 237 6.72 0.13 5.08
CA PRO A 237 6.30 1.04 4.01
C PRO A 237 6.61 2.50 4.27
N TYR A 238 6.77 2.87 5.53
CA TYR A 238 7.02 4.24 5.98
C TYR A 238 8.45 4.43 6.47
N GLY A 239 9.00 3.47 7.22
CA GLY A 239 10.36 3.57 7.78
C GLY A 239 11.45 3.44 6.72
N ALA A 240 11.29 2.58 5.73
CA ALA A 240 12.29 2.41 4.67
C ALA A 240 12.42 3.65 3.78
N PRO A 241 11.34 4.29 3.27
CA PRO A 241 11.47 5.56 2.53
C PRO A 241 12.06 6.68 3.38
N LEU A 242 11.68 6.76 4.66
CA LEU A 242 12.20 7.79 5.57
C LEU A 242 13.72 7.72 5.75
N THR A 243 14.29 6.52 5.66
CA THR A 243 15.74 6.29 5.79
C THR A 243 16.49 6.19 4.46
N GLY A 244 15.78 6.24 3.33
CA GLY A 244 16.37 6.04 1.99
C GLY A 244 16.72 4.58 1.69
N THR A 245 16.11 3.63 2.39
CA THR A 245 16.31 2.19 2.13
C THR A 245 15.54 1.78 0.88
N SER A 246 16.21 1.05 -0.01
CA SER A 246 15.57 0.45 -1.20
C SER A 246 14.71 -0.76 -0.83
N PHE A 247 13.61 -0.96 -1.56
CA PHE A 247 12.77 -2.13 -1.43
C PHE A 247 13.05 -3.19 -2.47
N VAL A 248 12.94 -4.45 -2.05
CA VAL A 248 12.85 -5.62 -2.93
C VAL A 248 11.61 -6.42 -2.53
N PHE A 249 10.53 -6.29 -3.29
CA PHE A 249 9.27 -6.96 -3.00
C PHE A 249 9.18 -8.32 -3.70
N PRO A 250 8.88 -9.41 -2.98
CA PRO A 250 8.83 -10.76 -3.52
C PRO A 250 7.53 -11.10 -4.27
N GLY A 251 6.52 -10.21 -4.24
CA GLY A 251 5.21 -10.52 -4.81
C GLY A 251 4.56 -11.72 -4.15
N SER A 252 4.04 -12.63 -4.96
CA SER A 252 3.40 -13.89 -4.51
C SER A 252 4.40 -15.02 -4.23
N ASN A 253 5.66 -14.88 -4.61
CA ASN A 253 6.65 -15.95 -4.60
C ASN A 253 7.41 -15.98 -3.27
N LEU A 254 6.80 -16.61 -2.26
CA LEU A 254 7.31 -16.64 -0.88
C LEU A 254 7.95 -17.99 -0.50
N ASP A 255 8.17 -18.89 -1.46
CA ASP A 255 8.92 -20.12 -1.21
C ASP A 255 10.42 -19.85 -1.06
N GLY A 256 11.13 -20.74 -0.37
CA GLY A 256 12.55 -20.56 -0.04
C GLY A 256 13.46 -20.40 -1.25
N ALA A 257 13.19 -21.10 -2.34
CA ALA A 257 14.02 -21.03 -3.57
C ALA A 257 13.85 -19.67 -4.27
N SER A 258 12.60 -19.20 -4.40
CA SER A 258 12.28 -17.90 -4.98
C SER A 258 12.86 -16.75 -4.17
N LEU A 259 12.71 -16.80 -2.85
CA LEU A 259 13.26 -15.78 -1.94
C LEU A 259 14.79 -15.77 -1.99
N PHE A 260 15.45 -16.94 -1.97
CA PHE A 260 16.90 -17.02 -2.05
C PHE A 260 17.40 -16.38 -3.35
N LYS A 261 16.82 -16.75 -4.50
CA LYS A 261 17.18 -16.19 -5.79
C LYS A 261 17.00 -14.67 -5.85
N LEU A 262 15.92 -14.14 -5.27
CA LEU A 262 15.67 -12.70 -5.24
C LEU A 262 16.67 -11.98 -4.33
N ILE A 263 16.97 -12.55 -3.16
CA ILE A 263 17.96 -12.01 -2.20
C ILE A 263 19.35 -11.94 -2.85
N ASP A 264 19.77 -13.00 -3.54
CA ASP A 264 21.08 -13.08 -4.20
C ASP A 264 21.19 -12.12 -5.38
N ASN A 265 20.21 -12.15 -6.29
CA ASN A 265 20.21 -11.32 -7.51
C ASN A 265 20.13 -9.82 -7.20
N GLU A 266 19.37 -9.43 -6.19
CA GLU A 266 19.17 -8.03 -5.82
C GLU A 266 20.13 -7.54 -4.73
N HIS A 267 21.01 -8.41 -4.22
CA HIS A 267 21.96 -8.09 -3.15
C HIS A 267 21.27 -7.49 -1.92
N VAL A 268 20.23 -8.19 -1.44
CA VAL A 268 19.43 -7.76 -0.27
C VAL A 268 20.28 -7.79 0.99
N ASN A 269 20.26 -6.69 1.76
CA ASN A 269 21.01 -6.58 3.00
C ASN A 269 20.24 -7.11 4.22
N SER A 270 18.91 -6.98 4.20
CA SER A 270 18.06 -7.47 5.29
C SER A 270 16.73 -8.00 4.78
N ALA A 271 16.27 -9.11 5.35
CA ALA A 271 14.96 -9.69 5.10
C ALA A 271 14.16 -9.71 6.41
N TRP A 272 12.90 -9.33 6.34
CA TRP A 272 12.02 -9.18 7.50
C TRP A 272 10.80 -10.10 7.36
N GLY A 273 10.65 -11.08 8.28
CA GLY A 273 9.59 -12.09 8.27
C GLY A 273 9.34 -12.71 9.64
#